data_944d07e38d1379aae8656717f1c623cf
#
_entry.id   944d07e38d1379aae8656717f1c623cf
#
_cell.length_a   1.000
_cell.length_b   1.000
_cell.length_c   1.000
_cell.angle_alpha   90.00
_cell.angle_beta   90.00
_cell.angle_gamma   90.00
#
_symmetry.space_group_name_H-M   'P 1'
#
loop_
_entity.id
_entity.type
_entity.pdbx_description
1 polymer ?
#
loop_
_entity_poly.entity_id
_entity_poly.type
_entity_poly.pdbx_seq_one_letter_code
_entity_poly.pdbx_strand_id
1 'polypeptide(L)'
;MTDLAIIGGGPAGYVAAERAGAKGLSVTLFEKNNLGGVCLNEGCVPTKTLLYSAKVYDYARHGDKYGVTTEGAAFDYGKIVARKNKVVRKLVAGIGASMKAHGVNVVKGEARITGRKEDGTLTIECNGEAYEAKNLLLCTGSEAFVPPIPGVPEAGDVIVTNREILALKERPQSIVIIGGGVIGMEFASFYNSLGTEVTVVEMLPEILGGLDGEVSVMLREVYAKRGIQFRLSCKVTEVRGNEVIYVDAEGNTASATGEKILMSVGRRAVTANLGLETIGVEMERGAVRTDAQLRTNVPNVFAAGDINGFSMLAHTASREGEVVVNNLTGTPDEMRYDAVPGVVYTNPEVAGVGLTEEQAEKSGVRYAVAKLPMAFSGRFVAENEGANGLCKVIYDPDKHTVLGVHMLGNPCSEMIFGAAMAITQGMTIAELQRVIFPHPTVSEILKETLFTIK
;
A
#
# COMPACT_ATOMS: atom_id res chain seq x y z
N MET A 1 -21.36 -9.03 -27.34
CA MET A 1 -19.96 -8.55 -27.36
C MET A 1 -19.90 -7.24 -26.56
N THR A 2 -19.01 -7.13 -25.58
CA THR A 2 -18.82 -5.94 -24.74
C THR A 2 -17.65 -5.08 -25.28
N ASP A 3 -17.66 -3.77 -25.03
CA ASP A 3 -16.56 -2.89 -25.46
C ASP A 3 -15.32 -3.11 -24.62
N LEU A 4 -15.49 -3.37 -23.30
CA LEU A 4 -14.41 -3.63 -22.36
C LEU A 4 -14.78 -4.76 -21.41
N ALA A 5 -14.00 -5.84 -21.42
CA ALA A 5 -14.01 -6.87 -20.38
C ALA A 5 -12.89 -6.57 -19.37
N ILE A 6 -13.19 -6.73 -18.07
CA ILE A 6 -12.24 -6.49 -16.98
C ILE A 6 -12.18 -7.76 -16.12
N ILE A 7 -11.01 -8.33 -15.92
CA ILE A 7 -10.82 -9.48 -15.03
C ILE A 7 -10.17 -9.01 -13.73
N GLY A 8 -10.95 -8.99 -12.65
CA GLY A 8 -10.57 -8.53 -11.31
C GLY A 8 -11.24 -7.21 -10.92
N GLY A 9 -11.97 -7.22 -9.81
CA GLY A 9 -12.73 -6.09 -9.27
C GLY A 9 -12.00 -5.32 -8.16
N GLY A 10 -10.65 -5.35 -8.14
CA GLY A 10 -9.81 -4.53 -7.27
C GLY A 10 -9.76 -3.05 -7.69
N PRO A 11 -8.90 -2.21 -7.05
CA PRO A 11 -8.84 -0.77 -7.32
C PRO A 11 -8.67 -0.40 -8.80
N ALA A 12 -7.82 -1.07 -9.55
CA ALA A 12 -7.70 -0.83 -10.99
C ALA A 12 -9.02 -1.18 -11.72
N GLY A 13 -9.57 -2.36 -11.43
CA GLY A 13 -10.71 -2.88 -12.18
C GLY A 13 -12.01 -2.13 -11.91
N TYR A 14 -12.38 -1.88 -10.64
CA TYR A 14 -13.64 -1.19 -10.36
C TYR A 14 -13.57 0.30 -10.76
N VAL A 15 -12.41 0.96 -10.63
CA VAL A 15 -12.25 2.35 -11.08
C VAL A 15 -12.34 2.43 -12.60
N ALA A 16 -11.64 1.54 -13.33
CA ALA A 16 -11.74 1.48 -14.79
C ALA A 16 -13.18 1.19 -15.22
N ALA A 17 -13.86 0.24 -14.59
CA ALA A 17 -15.25 -0.11 -14.92
C ALA A 17 -16.20 1.08 -14.73
N GLU A 18 -16.11 1.79 -13.61
CA GLU A 18 -16.89 2.99 -13.33
C GLU A 18 -16.63 4.08 -14.36
N ARG A 19 -15.35 4.40 -14.64
CA ARG A 19 -14.99 5.43 -15.61
C ARG A 19 -15.42 5.09 -17.03
N ALA A 20 -15.22 3.82 -17.45
CA ALA A 20 -15.64 3.35 -18.76
C ALA A 20 -17.18 3.40 -18.93
N GLY A 21 -17.92 2.91 -17.94
CA GLY A 21 -19.39 2.99 -17.95
C GLY A 21 -19.90 4.44 -17.98
N ALA A 22 -19.29 5.34 -17.18
CA ALA A 22 -19.62 6.77 -17.21
C ALA A 22 -19.37 7.44 -18.58
N LYS A 23 -18.44 6.90 -19.37
CA LYS A 23 -18.16 7.34 -20.76
C LYS A 23 -18.99 6.61 -21.82
N GLY A 24 -19.93 5.76 -21.40
CA GLY A 24 -20.89 5.09 -22.29
C GLY A 24 -20.38 3.81 -22.92
N LEU A 25 -19.25 3.27 -22.49
CA LEU A 25 -18.80 1.94 -22.92
C LEU A 25 -19.65 0.84 -22.27
N SER A 26 -19.95 -0.22 -23.03
CA SER A 26 -20.47 -1.46 -22.45
C SER A 26 -19.36 -2.22 -21.74
N VAL A 27 -19.51 -2.43 -20.42
CA VAL A 27 -18.49 -3.03 -19.55
C VAL A 27 -18.99 -4.31 -18.92
N THR A 28 -18.18 -5.36 -18.96
CA THR A 28 -18.35 -6.58 -18.16
C THR A 28 -17.14 -6.74 -17.21
N LEU A 29 -17.41 -6.75 -15.90
CA LEU A 29 -16.41 -6.93 -14.86
C LEU A 29 -16.58 -8.30 -14.20
N PHE A 30 -15.53 -9.11 -14.24
CA PHE A 30 -15.48 -10.42 -13.60
C PHE A 30 -14.75 -10.32 -12.25
N GLU A 31 -15.40 -10.79 -11.17
CA GLU A 31 -14.80 -10.81 -9.84
C GLU A 31 -15.10 -12.14 -9.13
N LYS A 32 -14.03 -12.86 -8.77
CA LYS A 32 -14.18 -14.20 -8.16
C LYS A 32 -14.59 -14.16 -6.68
N ASN A 33 -14.22 -13.09 -5.96
CA ASN A 33 -14.48 -12.94 -4.53
C ASN A 33 -15.47 -11.79 -4.28
N ASN A 34 -14.95 -10.65 -3.85
CA ASN A 34 -15.75 -9.46 -3.54
C ASN A 34 -15.17 -8.23 -4.25
N LEU A 35 -16.03 -7.37 -4.75
CA LEU A 35 -15.62 -6.05 -5.27
C LEU A 35 -14.76 -5.30 -4.27
N GLY A 36 -13.81 -4.51 -4.78
CA GLY A 36 -12.83 -3.79 -4.00
C GLY A 36 -11.50 -4.53 -3.82
N GLY A 37 -11.44 -5.82 -4.19
CA GLY A 37 -10.22 -6.63 -4.18
C GLY A 37 -9.53 -6.70 -2.83
N VAL A 38 -8.22 -6.97 -2.83
CA VAL A 38 -7.41 -7.08 -1.61
C VAL A 38 -7.46 -5.80 -0.78
N CYS A 39 -7.33 -4.63 -1.40
CA CYS A 39 -7.28 -3.36 -0.68
C CYS A 39 -8.50 -3.17 0.24
N LEU A 40 -9.70 -3.41 -0.25
CA LEU A 40 -10.93 -3.16 0.49
C LEU A 40 -11.28 -4.29 1.45
N ASN A 41 -10.99 -5.52 1.09
CA ASN A 41 -11.42 -6.70 1.84
C ASN A 41 -10.36 -7.25 2.80
N GLU A 42 -9.08 -7.23 2.39
CA GLU A 42 -7.98 -7.96 3.04
C GLU A 42 -6.69 -7.13 3.18
N GLY A 43 -6.76 -5.80 3.02
CA GLY A 43 -5.57 -4.94 2.99
C GLY A 43 -5.80 -3.57 3.61
N CYS A 44 -5.81 -2.53 2.78
CA CYS A 44 -5.76 -1.12 3.18
C CYS A 44 -6.86 -0.76 4.19
N VAL A 45 -8.12 -0.89 3.80
CA VAL A 45 -9.26 -0.39 4.59
C VAL A 45 -9.43 -1.15 5.91
N PRO A 46 -9.44 -2.49 5.96
CA PRO A 46 -9.53 -3.20 7.21
C PRO A 46 -8.36 -2.87 8.15
N THR A 47 -7.13 -2.82 7.65
CA THR A 47 -5.95 -2.47 8.45
C THR A 47 -6.04 -1.05 9.02
N LYS A 48 -6.37 -0.05 8.20
CA LYS A 48 -6.51 1.35 8.65
C LYS A 48 -7.66 1.51 9.65
N THR A 49 -8.71 0.70 9.52
CA THR A 49 -9.81 0.68 10.50
C THR A 49 -9.34 0.13 11.85
N LEU A 50 -8.51 -0.90 11.85
CA LEU A 50 -7.88 -1.44 13.07
C LEU A 50 -6.91 -0.44 13.70
N LEU A 51 -6.00 0.13 12.89
CA LEU A 51 -5.03 1.13 13.34
C LEU A 51 -5.70 2.36 13.96
N TYR A 52 -6.81 2.83 13.38
CA TYR A 52 -7.55 3.94 13.97
C TYR A 52 -8.16 3.58 15.33
N SER A 53 -8.66 2.35 15.50
CA SER A 53 -9.15 1.90 16.81
C SER A 53 -8.02 1.82 17.85
N ALA A 54 -6.82 1.37 17.45
CA ALA A 54 -5.64 1.37 18.30
C ALA A 54 -5.21 2.80 18.65
N LYS A 55 -5.22 3.73 17.70
CA LYS A 55 -4.90 5.15 17.92
C LYS A 55 -5.85 5.81 18.93
N VAL A 56 -7.15 5.52 18.83
CA VAL A 56 -8.16 5.98 19.81
C VAL A 56 -7.86 5.43 21.20
N TYR A 57 -7.49 4.15 21.28
CA TYR A 57 -7.13 3.52 22.56
C TYR A 57 -5.83 4.13 23.16
N ASP A 58 -4.83 4.39 22.33
CA ASP A 58 -3.59 5.07 22.75
C ASP A 58 -3.89 6.48 23.30
N TYR A 59 -4.75 7.26 22.65
CA TYR A 59 -5.16 8.57 23.14
C TYR A 59 -5.91 8.48 24.48
N ALA A 60 -6.80 7.48 24.63
CA ALA A 60 -7.50 7.28 25.90
C ALA A 60 -6.56 6.89 27.04
N ARG A 61 -5.49 6.12 26.75
CA ARG A 61 -4.49 5.72 27.76
C ARG A 61 -3.54 6.84 28.17
N HIS A 62 -3.28 7.78 27.29
CA HIS A 62 -2.29 8.85 27.45
C HIS A 62 -2.93 10.24 27.38
N GLY A 63 -4.20 10.34 27.76
CA GLY A 63 -4.95 11.59 27.79
C GLY A 63 -4.37 12.61 28.77
N ASP A 64 -3.68 12.15 29.83
CA ASP A 64 -3.01 12.96 30.84
C ASP A 64 -2.04 13.97 30.21
N LYS A 65 -1.37 13.62 29.12
CA LYS A 65 -0.50 14.53 28.35
C LYS A 65 -1.24 15.77 27.83
N TYR A 66 -2.54 15.65 27.64
CA TYR A 66 -3.41 16.72 27.15
C TYR A 66 -4.35 17.28 28.23
N GLY A 67 -4.07 16.95 29.52
CA GLY A 67 -4.90 17.37 30.65
C GLY A 67 -6.24 16.64 30.74
N VAL A 68 -6.40 15.50 30.05
CA VAL A 68 -7.61 14.69 30.08
C VAL A 68 -7.38 13.46 30.97
N THR A 69 -8.12 13.37 32.07
CA THR A 69 -8.07 12.21 32.96
C THR A 69 -9.12 11.17 32.55
N THR A 70 -8.72 9.91 32.44
CA THR A 70 -9.63 8.78 32.22
C THR A 70 -9.55 7.82 33.42
N GLU A 71 -10.68 7.25 33.83
CA GLU A 71 -10.76 6.24 34.91
C GLU A 71 -10.35 4.83 34.41
N GLY A 72 -9.32 4.77 33.58
CA GLY A 72 -8.86 3.59 32.89
C GLY A 72 -9.41 3.50 31.47
N ALA A 73 -8.59 2.99 30.59
CA ALA A 73 -8.98 2.71 29.21
C ALA A 73 -8.95 1.19 28.99
N ALA A 74 -10.00 0.65 28.43
CA ALA A 74 -10.12 -0.75 28.03
C ALA A 74 -10.56 -0.86 26.58
N PHE A 75 -10.23 -1.97 25.93
CA PHE A 75 -10.72 -2.27 24.60
C PHE A 75 -11.42 -3.64 24.58
N ASP A 76 -12.30 -3.81 23.63
CA ASP A 76 -12.93 -5.07 23.30
C ASP A 76 -12.48 -5.45 21.88
N TYR A 77 -11.61 -6.45 21.76
CA TYR A 77 -11.03 -6.87 20.50
C TYR A 77 -12.12 -7.33 19.51
N GLY A 78 -13.13 -8.05 20.01
CA GLY A 78 -14.26 -8.49 19.18
C GLY A 78 -15.05 -7.31 18.58
N LYS A 79 -15.27 -6.23 19.35
CA LYS A 79 -15.90 -5.01 18.84
C LYS A 79 -15.03 -4.25 17.85
N ILE A 80 -13.70 -4.23 18.03
CA ILE A 80 -12.75 -3.66 17.06
C ILE A 80 -12.87 -4.40 15.72
N VAL A 81 -12.85 -5.74 15.75
CA VAL A 81 -12.99 -6.57 14.55
C VAL A 81 -14.38 -6.41 13.91
N ALA A 82 -15.44 -6.38 14.73
CA ALA A 82 -16.79 -6.16 14.22
C ALA A 82 -16.95 -4.80 13.52
N ARG A 83 -16.35 -3.73 14.10
CA ARG A 83 -16.30 -2.40 13.48
C ARG A 83 -15.58 -2.45 12.13
N LYS A 84 -14.42 -3.08 12.06
CA LYS A 84 -13.67 -3.29 10.81
C LYS A 84 -14.53 -3.97 9.74
N ASN A 85 -15.20 -5.07 10.10
CA ASN A 85 -16.08 -5.79 9.18
C ASN A 85 -17.27 -4.94 8.70
N LYS A 86 -17.84 -4.09 9.57
CA LYS A 86 -18.92 -3.16 9.21
C LYS A 86 -18.46 -2.12 8.19
N VAL A 87 -17.26 -1.56 8.37
CA VAL A 87 -16.66 -0.57 7.44
C VAL A 87 -16.44 -1.21 6.08
N VAL A 88 -15.81 -2.39 6.04
CA VAL A 88 -15.56 -3.11 4.78
C VAL A 88 -16.88 -3.37 4.04
N ARG A 89 -17.88 -3.97 4.70
CA ARG A 89 -19.19 -4.24 4.06
C ARG A 89 -19.84 -2.99 3.49
N LYS A 90 -19.80 -1.86 4.22
CA LYS A 90 -20.35 -0.60 3.75
C LYS A 90 -19.70 -0.12 2.46
N LEU A 91 -18.38 -0.19 2.37
CA LEU A 91 -17.63 0.28 1.20
C LEU A 91 -17.77 -0.67 0.01
N VAL A 92 -17.76 -1.98 0.23
CA VAL A 92 -18.04 -2.98 -0.83
C VAL A 92 -19.43 -2.78 -1.42
N ALA A 93 -20.43 -2.54 -0.57
CA ALA A 93 -21.78 -2.23 -1.04
C ALA A 93 -21.82 -0.92 -1.85
N GLY A 94 -21.02 0.08 -1.46
CA GLY A 94 -20.88 1.34 -2.21
C GLY A 94 -20.32 1.13 -3.62
N ILE A 95 -19.28 0.28 -3.77
CA ILE A 95 -18.76 -0.07 -5.10
C ILE A 95 -19.82 -0.79 -5.93
N GLY A 96 -20.54 -1.77 -5.34
CA GLY A 96 -21.63 -2.45 -6.05
C GLY A 96 -22.71 -1.51 -6.55
N ALA A 97 -23.09 -0.51 -5.73
CA ALA A 97 -24.03 0.53 -6.13
C ALA A 97 -23.47 1.40 -7.28
N SER A 98 -22.19 1.76 -7.23
CA SER A 98 -21.53 2.52 -8.29
C SER A 98 -21.49 1.73 -9.61
N MET A 99 -21.12 0.44 -9.58
CA MET A 99 -21.17 -0.42 -10.77
C MET A 99 -22.55 -0.42 -11.42
N LYS A 100 -23.59 -0.59 -10.61
CA LYS A 100 -24.99 -0.56 -11.10
C LYS A 100 -25.36 0.80 -11.68
N ALA A 101 -24.99 1.90 -11.05
CA ALA A 101 -25.29 3.26 -11.50
C ALA A 101 -24.64 3.59 -12.86
N HIS A 102 -23.49 2.98 -13.17
CA HIS A 102 -22.77 3.17 -14.43
C HIS A 102 -23.01 2.06 -15.45
N GLY A 103 -24.01 1.21 -15.25
CA GLY A 103 -24.41 0.18 -16.22
C GLY A 103 -23.39 -0.95 -16.40
N VAL A 104 -22.51 -1.16 -15.42
CA VAL A 104 -21.49 -2.21 -15.47
C VAL A 104 -22.14 -3.56 -15.16
N ASN A 105 -21.95 -4.53 -16.08
CA ASN A 105 -22.34 -5.92 -15.84
C ASN A 105 -21.29 -6.61 -14.97
N VAL A 106 -21.63 -6.87 -13.71
CA VAL A 106 -20.73 -7.57 -12.77
C VAL A 106 -21.05 -9.06 -12.78
N VAL A 107 -20.10 -9.88 -13.21
CA VAL A 107 -20.17 -11.34 -13.22
C VAL A 107 -19.33 -11.88 -12.07
N LYS A 108 -19.99 -12.56 -11.13
CA LYS A 108 -19.28 -13.21 -10.01
C LYS A 108 -18.77 -14.57 -10.45
N GLY A 109 -17.45 -14.71 -10.53
CA GLY A 109 -16.79 -15.95 -10.92
C GLY A 109 -15.35 -15.76 -11.28
N GLU A 110 -14.62 -16.85 -11.38
CA GLU A 110 -13.24 -16.88 -11.86
C GLU A 110 -13.26 -16.92 -13.39
N ALA A 111 -12.80 -15.85 -14.00
CA ALA A 111 -12.73 -15.72 -15.45
C ALA A 111 -11.35 -16.07 -15.99
N ARG A 112 -11.31 -16.68 -17.17
CA ARG A 112 -10.08 -16.98 -17.89
C ARG A 112 -10.21 -16.63 -19.37
N ILE A 113 -9.12 -16.26 -19.99
CA ILE A 113 -9.02 -16.05 -21.44
C ILE A 113 -9.01 -17.42 -22.12
N THR A 114 -9.84 -17.59 -23.14
CA THR A 114 -9.91 -18.84 -23.93
C THR A 114 -9.31 -18.69 -25.31
N GLY A 115 -9.12 -17.45 -25.79
CA GLY A 115 -8.47 -17.21 -27.06
C GLY A 115 -8.78 -15.83 -27.64
N ARG A 116 -8.39 -15.67 -28.91
CA ARG A 116 -8.65 -14.51 -29.77
C ARG A 116 -9.09 -14.96 -31.14
N LYS A 117 -10.20 -14.40 -31.63
CA LYS A 117 -10.70 -14.69 -33.00
C LYS A 117 -9.87 -13.97 -34.07
N GLU A 118 -10.04 -14.37 -35.32
CA GLU A 118 -9.36 -13.75 -36.47
C GLU A 118 -9.69 -12.26 -36.61
N ASP A 119 -10.90 -11.84 -36.26
CA ASP A 119 -11.34 -10.44 -36.27
C ASP A 119 -10.82 -9.61 -35.10
N GLY A 120 -10.02 -10.23 -34.21
CA GLY A 120 -9.43 -9.60 -33.03
C GLY A 120 -10.30 -9.67 -31.78
N THR A 121 -11.50 -10.20 -31.82
CA THR A 121 -12.41 -10.38 -30.69
C THR A 121 -11.78 -11.31 -29.63
N LEU A 122 -11.74 -10.86 -28.41
CA LEU A 122 -11.22 -11.63 -27.27
C LEU A 122 -12.32 -12.50 -26.67
N THR A 123 -12.01 -13.75 -26.37
CA THR A 123 -12.94 -14.71 -25.79
C THR A 123 -12.55 -15.04 -24.36
N ILE A 124 -13.52 -14.95 -23.45
CA ILE A 124 -13.36 -15.18 -22.01
C ILE A 124 -14.39 -16.21 -21.59
N GLU A 125 -14.03 -17.10 -20.70
CA GLU A 125 -14.95 -18.04 -20.06
C GLU A 125 -15.06 -17.73 -18.57
N CYS A 126 -16.29 -17.74 -18.04
CA CYS A 126 -16.56 -17.64 -16.62
C CYS A 126 -17.80 -18.47 -16.28
N ASN A 127 -17.68 -19.37 -15.27
CA ASN A 127 -18.76 -20.25 -14.84
C ASN A 127 -19.36 -21.15 -15.94
N GLY A 128 -18.58 -21.53 -16.93
CA GLY A 128 -19.03 -22.33 -18.08
C GLY A 128 -19.73 -21.50 -19.18
N GLU A 129 -19.84 -20.21 -19.03
CA GLU A 129 -20.39 -19.29 -20.04
C GLU A 129 -19.26 -18.59 -20.80
N ALA A 130 -19.46 -18.40 -22.11
CA ALA A 130 -18.52 -17.69 -22.98
C ALA A 130 -18.93 -16.22 -23.14
N TYR A 131 -17.94 -15.33 -23.03
CA TYR A 131 -18.08 -13.89 -23.20
C TYR A 131 -17.15 -13.39 -24.30
N GLU A 132 -17.57 -12.35 -25.00
CA GLU A 132 -16.81 -11.74 -26.09
C GLU A 132 -16.59 -10.25 -25.82
N ALA A 133 -15.37 -9.77 -26.06
CA ALA A 133 -15.01 -8.39 -25.84
C ALA A 133 -14.10 -7.85 -26.96
N LYS A 134 -14.23 -6.53 -27.21
CA LYS A 134 -13.32 -5.80 -28.10
C LYS A 134 -11.96 -5.54 -27.42
N ASN A 135 -12.01 -5.19 -26.14
CA ASN A 135 -10.84 -4.86 -25.32
C ASN A 135 -10.88 -5.66 -24.02
N LEU A 136 -9.71 -6.01 -23.50
CA LEU A 136 -9.53 -6.73 -22.24
C LEU A 136 -8.58 -5.98 -21.32
N LEU A 137 -8.99 -5.78 -20.08
CA LEU A 137 -8.17 -5.22 -19.02
C LEU A 137 -7.95 -6.28 -17.92
N LEU A 138 -6.70 -6.63 -17.68
CA LEU A 138 -6.28 -7.56 -16.64
C LEU A 138 -6.00 -6.80 -15.34
N CYS A 139 -6.76 -7.09 -14.27
CA CYS A 139 -6.69 -6.43 -12.95
C CYS A 139 -6.71 -7.44 -11.80
N THR A 140 -6.11 -8.62 -11.99
CA THR A 140 -6.15 -9.73 -11.02
C THR A 140 -5.35 -9.48 -9.74
N GLY A 141 -4.54 -8.41 -9.73
CA GLY A 141 -3.84 -7.96 -8.53
C GLY A 141 -2.70 -8.88 -8.09
N SER A 142 -2.54 -9.00 -6.78
CA SER A 142 -1.47 -9.77 -6.15
C SER A 142 -1.97 -10.55 -4.94
N GLU A 143 -1.16 -11.51 -4.49
CA GLU A 143 -1.35 -12.27 -3.24
C GLU A 143 -0.11 -12.18 -2.35
N ALA A 144 -0.24 -12.48 -1.06
CA ALA A 144 0.89 -12.55 -0.15
C ALA A 144 1.88 -13.61 -0.63
N PHE A 145 3.16 -13.26 -0.65
CA PHE A 145 4.21 -14.21 -0.93
C PHE A 145 4.58 -14.95 0.35
N VAL A 146 4.43 -16.28 0.33
CA VAL A 146 4.90 -17.17 1.39
C VAL A 146 6.07 -17.95 0.80
N PRO A 147 7.31 -17.64 1.19
CA PRO A 147 8.49 -18.34 0.69
C PRO A 147 8.52 -19.78 1.20
N PRO A 148 9.17 -20.69 0.47
CA PRO A 148 9.28 -22.11 0.85
C PRO A 148 10.31 -22.30 1.98
N ILE A 149 10.02 -21.72 3.14
CA ILE A 149 10.84 -21.89 4.35
C ILE A 149 10.47 -23.22 4.99
N PRO A 150 11.46 -24.08 5.35
CA PRO A 150 11.21 -25.32 6.07
C PRO A 150 10.35 -25.11 7.33
N GLY A 151 9.36 -25.98 7.53
CA GLY A 151 8.45 -25.96 8.66
C GLY A 151 7.25 -25.00 8.55
N VAL A 152 7.22 -24.10 7.56
CA VAL A 152 6.07 -23.20 7.35
C VAL A 152 4.78 -23.98 7.02
N PRO A 153 4.77 -24.99 6.13
CA PRO A 153 3.55 -25.75 5.87
C PRO A 153 3.06 -26.52 7.11
N GLU A 154 3.98 -27.02 7.92
CA GLU A 154 3.68 -27.84 9.11
C GLU A 154 3.19 -27.01 10.30
N ALA A 155 3.50 -25.71 10.33
CA ALA A 155 3.10 -24.81 11.40
C ALA A 155 1.59 -24.43 11.37
N GLY A 156 0.89 -24.74 10.26
CA GLY A 156 -0.57 -24.61 10.16
C GLY A 156 -1.08 -23.21 10.54
N ASP A 157 -2.09 -23.16 11.42
CA ASP A 157 -2.77 -21.91 11.84
C ASP A 157 -1.89 -20.94 12.65
N VAL A 158 -0.66 -21.31 13.00
CA VAL A 158 0.31 -20.40 13.62
C VAL A 158 0.80 -19.37 12.60
N ILE A 159 0.99 -19.79 11.34
CA ILE A 159 1.36 -18.91 10.25
C ILE A 159 0.12 -18.17 9.75
N VAL A 160 0.22 -16.86 9.70
CA VAL A 160 -0.85 -15.98 9.18
C VAL A 160 -0.26 -15.01 8.15
N THR A 161 -1.06 -14.70 7.14
CA THR A 161 -0.79 -13.59 6.20
C THR A 161 -1.69 -12.40 6.53
N ASN A 162 -1.68 -11.37 5.67
CA ASN A 162 -2.60 -10.23 5.80
C ASN A 162 -4.08 -10.64 5.87
N ARG A 163 -4.45 -11.77 5.29
CA ARG A 163 -5.83 -12.27 5.26
C ARG A 163 -6.23 -12.87 6.60
N GLU A 164 -5.48 -13.83 7.09
CA GLU A 164 -5.79 -14.56 8.33
C GLU A 164 -5.66 -13.66 9.55
N ILE A 165 -4.64 -12.79 9.61
CA ILE A 165 -4.45 -11.88 10.74
C ILE A 165 -5.59 -10.87 10.89
N LEU A 166 -6.21 -10.42 9.80
CA LEU A 166 -7.40 -9.58 9.81
C LEU A 166 -8.67 -10.32 10.25
N ALA A 167 -8.65 -11.64 10.23
CA ALA A 167 -9.76 -12.51 10.61
C ALA A 167 -9.67 -13.07 12.04
N LEU A 168 -8.57 -12.81 12.75
CA LEU A 168 -8.38 -13.29 14.12
C LEU A 168 -9.53 -12.82 15.02
N LYS A 169 -10.05 -13.75 15.83
CA LYS A 169 -11.16 -13.48 16.76
C LYS A 169 -10.67 -12.97 18.11
N GLU A 170 -9.44 -13.31 18.46
CA GLU A 170 -8.79 -12.97 19.72
C GLU A 170 -7.44 -12.31 19.47
N ARG A 171 -7.04 -11.42 20.35
CA ARG A 171 -5.74 -10.76 20.32
C ARG A 171 -4.66 -11.75 20.77
N PRO A 172 -3.64 -12.04 19.94
CA PRO A 172 -2.53 -12.87 20.39
C PRO A 172 -1.72 -12.17 21.49
N GLN A 173 -1.19 -12.94 22.44
CA GLN A 173 -0.34 -12.40 23.51
C GLN A 173 1.04 -12.01 22.97
N SER A 174 1.54 -12.76 21.98
CA SER A 174 2.81 -12.49 21.31
C SER A 174 2.72 -12.78 19.82
N ILE A 175 3.49 -12.02 19.02
CA ILE A 175 3.56 -12.20 17.56
C ILE A 175 4.99 -12.01 17.07
N VAL A 176 5.43 -12.93 16.21
CA VAL A 176 6.63 -12.73 15.40
C VAL A 176 6.23 -12.28 14.01
N ILE A 177 6.78 -11.20 13.52
CA ILE A 177 6.52 -10.66 12.18
C ILE A 177 7.77 -10.89 11.34
N ILE A 178 7.64 -11.71 10.30
CA ILE A 178 8.70 -11.95 9.33
C ILE A 178 8.51 -10.94 8.19
N GLY A 179 9.43 -9.97 8.10
CA GLY A 179 9.41 -8.84 7.18
C GLY A 179 8.96 -7.52 7.82
N GLY A 180 9.89 -6.58 7.92
CA GLY A 180 9.71 -5.22 8.47
C GLY A 180 9.23 -4.19 7.44
N GLY A 181 8.61 -4.62 6.35
CA GLY A 181 7.99 -3.74 5.35
C GLY A 181 6.72 -3.06 5.86
N VAL A 182 6.05 -2.29 4.98
CA VAL A 182 4.85 -1.48 5.33
C VAL A 182 3.78 -2.31 6.04
N ILE A 183 3.42 -3.47 5.51
CA ILE A 183 2.39 -4.34 6.09
C ILE A 183 2.81 -4.84 7.47
N GLY A 184 4.05 -5.33 7.58
CA GLY A 184 4.60 -5.82 8.86
C GLY A 184 4.59 -4.75 9.92
N MET A 185 5.05 -3.54 9.60
CA MET A 185 5.11 -2.42 10.54
C MET A 185 3.73 -1.88 10.94
N GLU A 186 2.76 -1.88 10.04
CA GLU A 186 1.38 -1.51 10.38
C GLU A 186 0.75 -2.49 11.38
N PHE A 187 0.92 -3.80 11.18
CA PHE A 187 0.47 -4.79 12.16
C PHE A 187 1.29 -4.76 13.44
N ALA A 188 2.61 -4.53 13.37
CA ALA A 188 3.44 -4.31 14.54
C ALA A 188 2.91 -3.15 15.40
N SER A 189 2.59 -2.02 14.76
CA SER A 189 1.98 -0.85 15.38
C SER A 189 0.64 -1.19 16.06
N PHE A 190 -0.26 -1.83 15.33
CA PHE A 190 -1.58 -2.21 15.84
C PHE A 190 -1.50 -3.10 17.08
N TYR A 191 -0.76 -4.18 16.99
CA TYR A 191 -0.66 -5.16 18.08
C TYR A 191 0.12 -4.62 19.28
N ASN A 192 1.18 -3.84 19.06
CA ASN A 192 1.92 -3.18 20.13
C ASN A 192 1.03 -2.23 20.92
N SER A 193 0.23 -1.40 20.26
CA SER A 193 -0.74 -0.51 20.92
C SER A 193 -1.75 -1.26 21.81
N LEU A 194 -2.10 -2.49 21.44
CA LEU A 194 -3.02 -3.33 22.21
C LEU A 194 -2.30 -4.19 23.29
N GLY A 195 -0.98 -4.02 23.47
CA GLY A 195 -0.21 -4.73 24.49
C GLY A 195 0.18 -6.17 24.12
N THR A 196 0.21 -6.51 22.82
CA THR A 196 0.84 -7.75 22.32
C THR A 196 2.36 -7.58 22.34
N GLU A 197 3.09 -8.60 22.75
CA GLU A 197 4.55 -8.66 22.58
C GLU A 197 4.88 -8.86 21.09
N VAL A 198 5.67 -7.94 20.52
CA VAL A 198 5.98 -7.94 19.09
C VAL A 198 7.47 -8.08 18.85
N THR A 199 7.85 -9.06 18.03
CA THR A 199 9.21 -9.20 17.49
C THR A 199 9.14 -9.13 15.97
N VAL A 200 9.92 -8.23 15.36
CA VAL A 200 10.08 -8.09 13.91
C VAL A 200 11.42 -8.70 13.50
N VAL A 201 11.39 -9.67 12.60
CA VAL A 201 12.60 -10.28 11.99
C VAL A 201 12.68 -9.80 10.54
N GLU A 202 13.71 -8.99 10.24
CA GLU A 202 13.91 -8.37 8.93
C GLU A 202 15.28 -8.76 8.35
N MET A 203 15.28 -9.16 7.09
CA MET A 203 16.49 -9.57 6.39
C MET A 203 17.35 -8.36 5.97
N LEU A 204 16.74 -7.22 5.75
CA LEU A 204 17.44 -5.98 5.43
C LEU A 204 18.04 -5.33 6.69
N PRO A 205 19.03 -4.43 6.53
CA PRO A 205 19.64 -3.73 7.65
C PRO A 205 18.72 -2.70 8.32
N GLU A 206 17.58 -2.35 7.67
CA GLU A 206 16.59 -1.44 8.24
C GLU A 206 15.17 -1.84 7.81
N ILE A 207 14.16 -1.44 8.59
CA ILE A 207 12.74 -1.59 8.27
C ILE A 207 12.33 -0.68 7.11
N LEU A 208 11.14 -0.91 6.54
CA LEU A 208 10.56 -0.09 5.47
C LEU A 208 11.47 0.06 4.24
N GLY A 209 12.16 -1.00 3.84
CA GLY A 209 13.03 -0.98 2.66
C GLY A 209 12.35 -0.34 1.45
N GLY A 210 13.06 0.61 0.81
CA GLY A 210 12.56 1.41 -0.31
C GLY A 210 11.98 2.79 0.07
N LEU A 211 11.76 3.08 1.37
CA LEU A 211 11.53 4.42 1.88
C LEU A 211 12.84 5.08 2.32
N ASP A 212 12.79 6.38 2.62
CA ASP A 212 13.96 7.14 3.08
C ASP A 212 14.53 6.54 4.38
N GLY A 213 15.84 6.27 4.41
CA GLY A 213 16.50 5.56 5.49
C GLY A 213 16.46 6.31 6.82
N GLU A 214 16.61 7.64 6.82
CA GLU A 214 16.56 8.45 8.04
C GLU A 214 15.18 8.37 8.71
N VAL A 215 14.12 8.46 7.92
CA VAL A 215 12.74 8.33 8.41
C VAL A 215 12.46 6.92 8.94
N SER A 216 12.98 5.89 8.27
CA SER A 216 12.85 4.49 8.69
C SER A 216 13.52 4.23 10.03
N VAL A 217 14.76 4.70 10.22
CA VAL A 217 15.48 4.62 11.50
C VAL A 217 14.69 5.32 12.61
N MET A 218 14.21 6.53 12.37
CA MET A 218 13.43 7.28 13.36
C MET A 218 12.16 6.53 13.78
N LEU A 219 11.43 5.93 12.84
CA LEU A 219 10.23 5.14 13.16
C LEU A 219 10.60 3.91 13.99
N ARG A 220 11.64 3.18 13.62
CA ARG A 220 12.11 2.01 14.38
C ARG A 220 12.47 2.37 15.81
N GLU A 221 13.19 3.48 16.02
CA GLU A 221 13.54 3.96 17.36
C GLU A 221 12.31 4.29 18.23
N VAL A 222 11.27 4.90 17.63
CA VAL A 222 9.99 5.14 18.32
C VAL A 222 9.39 3.82 18.79
N TYR A 223 9.36 2.80 17.95
CA TYR A 223 8.75 1.52 18.30
C TYR A 223 9.63 0.65 19.21
N ALA A 224 10.95 0.74 19.09
CA ALA A 224 11.87 0.09 20.02
C ALA A 224 11.66 0.63 21.46
N LYS A 225 11.47 1.93 21.62
CA LYS A 225 11.11 2.56 22.92
C LYS A 225 9.74 2.11 23.43
N ARG A 226 8.83 1.69 22.56
CA ARG A 226 7.52 1.13 22.91
C ARG A 226 7.56 -0.39 23.16
N GLY A 227 8.75 -1.01 23.11
CA GLY A 227 8.97 -2.41 23.45
C GLY A 227 8.93 -3.39 22.27
N ILE A 228 8.79 -2.93 21.02
CA ILE A 228 8.96 -3.81 19.86
C ILE A 228 10.41 -4.24 19.75
N GLN A 229 10.64 -5.54 19.63
CA GLN A 229 11.97 -6.09 19.41
C GLN A 229 12.24 -6.18 17.90
N PHE A 230 13.38 -5.64 17.48
CA PHE A 230 13.82 -5.72 16.08
C PHE A 230 15.03 -6.66 15.96
N ARG A 231 14.98 -7.56 14.99
CA ARG A 231 16.07 -8.44 14.55
C ARG A 231 16.33 -8.09 13.09
N LEU A 232 17.25 -7.14 12.88
CA LEU A 232 17.62 -6.65 11.54
C LEU A 232 18.80 -7.44 11.00
N SER A 233 18.96 -7.44 9.67
CA SER A 233 19.95 -8.26 8.96
C SER A 233 19.85 -9.75 9.31
N CYS A 234 18.64 -10.22 9.60
CA CYS A 234 18.36 -11.57 10.07
C CYS A 234 17.57 -12.36 9.02
N LYS A 235 18.19 -13.40 8.46
CA LYS A 235 17.57 -14.28 7.48
C LYS A 235 16.87 -15.45 8.19
N VAL A 236 15.55 -15.53 8.05
CA VAL A 236 14.78 -16.69 8.54
C VAL A 236 15.14 -17.93 7.72
N THR A 237 15.47 -19.00 8.40
CA THR A 237 15.91 -20.27 7.79
C THR A 237 14.95 -21.42 8.03
N GLU A 238 14.17 -21.40 9.12
CA GLU A 238 13.26 -22.47 9.50
C GLU A 238 12.15 -21.93 10.42
N VAL A 239 11.01 -22.60 10.44
CA VAL A 239 9.95 -22.44 11.45
C VAL A 239 9.71 -23.81 12.13
N ARG A 240 9.69 -23.85 13.46
CA ARG A 240 9.37 -25.04 14.27
C ARG A 240 8.17 -24.74 15.15
N GLY A 241 6.99 -25.15 14.71
CA GLY A 241 5.76 -24.83 15.42
C GLY A 241 5.54 -23.32 15.50
N ASN A 242 5.74 -22.72 16.66
CA ASN A 242 5.60 -21.28 16.90
C ASN A 242 6.96 -20.55 17.08
N GLU A 243 8.06 -21.20 16.78
CA GLU A 243 9.42 -20.67 16.86
C GLU A 243 9.96 -20.35 15.47
N VAL A 244 10.42 -19.11 15.25
CA VAL A 244 11.09 -18.65 14.03
C VAL A 244 12.59 -18.68 14.26
N ILE A 245 13.31 -19.49 13.48
CA ILE A 245 14.76 -19.62 13.53
C ILE A 245 15.37 -18.75 12.43
N TYR A 246 16.36 -17.96 12.79
CA TYR A 246 17.04 -17.07 11.86
C TYR A 246 18.54 -17.05 12.11
N VAL A 247 19.28 -16.61 11.10
CA VAL A 247 20.72 -16.36 11.14
C VAL A 247 20.97 -14.87 11.02
N ASP A 248 21.74 -14.31 11.93
CA ASP A 248 22.12 -12.89 11.93
C ASP A 248 23.26 -12.59 10.93
N ALA A 249 23.67 -11.31 10.87
CA ALA A 249 24.73 -10.86 9.96
C ALA A 249 26.10 -11.49 10.26
N GLU A 250 26.35 -11.89 11.49
CA GLU A 250 27.58 -12.54 11.95
C GLU A 250 27.55 -14.06 11.74
N GLY A 251 26.43 -14.61 11.27
CA GLY A 251 26.26 -16.05 11.02
C GLY A 251 25.80 -16.84 12.25
N ASN A 252 25.43 -16.19 13.37
CA ASN A 252 24.91 -16.88 14.54
C ASN A 252 23.45 -17.25 14.34
N THR A 253 23.09 -18.45 14.79
CA THR A 253 21.70 -18.90 14.80
C THR A 253 21.02 -18.45 16.09
N ALA A 254 19.85 -17.83 15.95
CA ALA A 254 19.01 -17.44 17.05
C ALA A 254 17.54 -17.71 16.71
N SER A 255 16.64 -17.49 17.68
CA SER A 255 15.21 -17.69 17.47
C SER A 255 14.33 -16.63 18.14
N ALA A 256 13.09 -16.56 17.68
CA ALA A 256 12.02 -15.78 18.28
C ALA A 256 10.74 -16.62 18.30
N THR A 257 9.99 -16.55 19.40
CA THR A 257 8.76 -17.31 19.60
C THR A 257 7.56 -16.40 19.70
N GLY A 258 6.44 -16.78 19.07
CA GLY A 258 5.19 -16.05 19.14
C GLY A 258 3.99 -16.95 19.05
N GLU A 259 2.86 -16.56 19.64
CA GLU A 259 1.59 -17.28 19.52
C GLU A 259 1.12 -17.32 18.05
N LYS A 260 1.42 -16.26 17.29
CA LYS A 260 1.23 -16.19 15.85
C LYS A 260 2.51 -15.71 15.17
N ILE A 261 2.67 -16.13 13.90
CA ILE A 261 3.78 -15.70 13.04
C ILE A 261 3.15 -15.05 11.79
N LEU A 262 3.33 -13.74 11.64
CA LEU A 262 2.88 -13.02 10.45
C LEU A 262 3.93 -13.09 9.34
N MET A 263 3.54 -13.64 8.20
CA MET A 263 4.34 -13.63 6.98
C MET A 263 4.05 -12.36 6.17
N SER A 264 5.02 -11.43 6.12
CA SER A 264 4.88 -10.13 5.43
C SER A 264 6.10 -9.75 4.59
N VAL A 265 6.68 -10.75 3.89
CA VAL A 265 7.91 -10.63 3.09
C VAL A 265 7.68 -10.21 1.64
N GLY A 266 6.53 -9.67 1.34
CA GLY A 266 6.18 -9.16 0.02
C GLY A 266 4.96 -9.81 -0.59
N ARG A 267 4.70 -9.47 -1.86
CA ARG A 267 3.53 -9.91 -2.63
C ARG A 267 3.99 -10.36 -4.01
N ARG A 268 3.22 -11.21 -4.66
CA ARG A 268 3.43 -11.61 -6.05
C ARG A 268 2.19 -11.39 -6.89
N ALA A 269 2.36 -11.04 -8.16
CA ALA A 269 1.28 -10.87 -9.11
C ALA A 269 0.50 -12.18 -9.31
N VAL A 270 -0.83 -12.07 -9.45
CA VAL A 270 -1.70 -13.22 -9.74
C VAL A 270 -1.86 -13.34 -11.25
N THR A 271 -1.05 -14.20 -11.86
CA THR A 271 -1.01 -14.45 -13.31
C THR A 271 -1.38 -15.89 -13.68
N ALA A 272 -1.41 -16.79 -12.70
CA ALA A 272 -1.72 -18.19 -12.93
C ALA A 272 -3.19 -18.43 -13.32
N ASN A 273 -3.44 -19.41 -14.19
CA ASN A 273 -4.76 -19.87 -14.61
C ASN A 273 -5.63 -18.82 -15.34
N LEU A 274 -5.03 -17.71 -15.80
CA LEU A 274 -5.74 -16.67 -16.53
C LEU A 274 -5.88 -16.96 -18.02
N GLY A 275 -5.16 -17.96 -18.57
CA GLY A 275 -5.13 -18.26 -20.01
C GLY A 275 -4.30 -17.25 -20.81
N LEU A 276 -3.33 -16.56 -20.19
CA LEU A 276 -2.45 -15.58 -20.85
C LEU A 276 -1.71 -16.16 -22.04
N GLU A 277 -1.33 -17.43 -21.93
CA GLU A 277 -0.64 -18.21 -22.95
C GLU A 277 -1.50 -18.45 -24.21
N THR A 278 -2.82 -18.47 -24.08
CA THR A 278 -3.75 -18.69 -25.21
C THR A 278 -3.73 -17.57 -26.24
N ILE A 279 -3.30 -16.38 -25.83
CA ILE A 279 -3.19 -15.18 -26.68
C ILE A 279 -1.77 -14.61 -26.73
N GLY A 280 -0.80 -15.26 -26.10
CA GLY A 280 0.62 -14.90 -26.14
C GLY A 280 0.99 -13.62 -25.39
N VAL A 281 0.38 -13.36 -24.22
CA VAL A 281 0.76 -12.23 -23.36
C VAL A 281 2.16 -12.45 -22.78
N GLU A 282 3.04 -11.47 -22.96
CA GLU A 282 4.40 -11.50 -22.41
C GLU A 282 4.42 -11.18 -20.91
N MET A 283 5.24 -11.93 -20.19
CA MET A 283 5.49 -11.71 -18.75
C MET A 283 6.96 -11.43 -18.50
N GLU A 284 7.22 -10.62 -17.48
CA GLU A 284 8.56 -10.38 -16.95
C GLU A 284 8.54 -10.55 -15.42
N ARG A 285 9.43 -11.39 -14.89
CA ARG A 285 9.54 -11.68 -13.43
C ARG A 285 8.22 -12.06 -12.76
N GLY A 286 7.36 -12.78 -13.48
CA GLY A 286 6.06 -13.23 -12.97
C GLY A 286 4.93 -12.21 -13.05
N ALA A 287 5.17 -11.03 -13.60
CA ALA A 287 4.18 -9.97 -13.85
C ALA A 287 3.92 -9.79 -15.35
N VAL A 288 2.78 -9.23 -15.71
CA VAL A 288 2.44 -8.91 -17.12
C VAL A 288 3.21 -7.66 -17.54
N ARG A 289 3.96 -7.77 -18.63
CA ARG A 289 4.71 -6.65 -19.20
C ARG A 289 3.76 -5.64 -19.86
N THR A 290 3.93 -4.34 -19.54
CA THR A 290 3.16 -3.25 -20.16
C THR A 290 4.05 -2.05 -20.50
N ASP A 291 3.55 -1.20 -21.40
CA ASP A 291 4.11 0.12 -21.69
C ASP A 291 3.52 1.21 -20.76
N ALA A 292 3.90 2.47 -20.98
CA ALA A 292 3.40 3.61 -20.19
C ALA A 292 1.88 3.86 -20.36
N GLN A 293 1.26 3.32 -21.41
CA GLN A 293 -0.18 3.37 -21.64
C GLN A 293 -0.90 2.10 -21.15
N LEU A 294 -0.19 1.26 -20.37
CA LEU A 294 -0.66 -0.01 -19.81
C LEU A 294 -1.03 -1.07 -20.86
N ARG A 295 -0.57 -0.92 -22.13
CA ARG A 295 -0.79 -1.90 -23.18
C ARG A 295 0.20 -3.06 -23.03
N THR A 296 -0.29 -4.27 -23.25
CA THR A 296 0.56 -5.45 -23.39
C THR A 296 1.11 -5.54 -24.82
N ASN A 297 1.90 -6.58 -25.10
CA ASN A 297 2.31 -6.92 -26.47
C ASN A 297 1.14 -7.38 -27.37
N VAL A 298 -0.03 -7.71 -26.78
CA VAL A 298 -1.21 -8.19 -27.52
C VAL A 298 -2.15 -6.99 -27.78
N PRO A 299 -2.53 -6.71 -29.06
CA PRO A 299 -3.44 -5.61 -29.36
C PRO A 299 -4.77 -5.73 -28.63
N ASN A 300 -5.25 -4.60 -28.07
CA ASN A 300 -6.49 -4.47 -27.29
C ASN A 300 -6.48 -5.22 -25.94
N VAL A 301 -5.30 -5.64 -25.45
CA VAL A 301 -5.12 -6.23 -24.12
C VAL A 301 -4.24 -5.32 -23.29
N PHE A 302 -4.74 -4.98 -22.10
CA PHE A 302 -4.14 -4.08 -21.12
C PHE A 302 -3.96 -4.80 -19.78
N ALA A 303 -3.04 -4.30 -18.93
CA ALA A 303 -2.91 -4.78 -17.55
C ALA A 303 -2.65 -3.62 -16.62
N ALA A 304 -3.39 -3.55 -15.49
CA ALA A 304 -3.32 -2.48 -14.51
C ALA A 304 -3.39 -3.02 -13.08
N GLY A 305 -2.71 -2.33 -12.17
CA GLY A 305 -2.54 -2.72 -10.76
C GLY A 305 -1.42 -3.73 -10.58
N ASP A 306 -1.41 -4.40 -9.44
CA ASP A 306 -0.31 -5.26 -9.00
C ASP A 306 0.11 -6.35 -10.01
N ILE A 307 -0.77 -6.69 -10.95
CA ILE A 307 -0.49 -7.70 -11.99
C ILE A 307 0.66 -7.29 -12.92
N ASN A 308 0.90 -5.98 -13.12
CA ASN A 308 1.99 -5.48 -13.97
C ASN A 308 3.34 -5.35 -13.23
N GLY A 309 3.33 -5.46 -11.89
CA GLY A 309 4.55 -5.49 -11.06
C GLY A 309 5.24 -4.14 -10.84
N PHE A 310 4.73 -3.01 -11.37
CA PHE A 310 5.38 -1.70 -11.20
C PHE A 310 5.18 -1.10 -9.80
N SER A 311 3.94 -1.13 -9.30
CA SER A 311 3.60 -0.53 -8.01
C SER A 311 2.42 -1.27 -7.39
N MET A 312 2.65 -1.87 -6.21
CA MET A 312 1.60 -2.61 -5.49
C MET A 312 0.84 -1.68 -4.52
N LEU A 313 0.34 -0.55 -5.05
CA LEU A 313 -0.40 0.46 -4.30
C LEU A 313 -1.77 0.71 -4.94
N ALA A 314 -2.81 0.78 -4.10
CA ALA A 314 -4.18 0.90 -4.58
C ALA A 314 -4.45 2.18 -5.40
N HIS A 315 -3.86 3.31 -5.01
CA HIS A 315 -4.01 4.58 -5.73
C HIS A 315 -3.24 4.57 -7.07
N THR A 316 -2.11 3.87 -7.15
CA THR A 316 -1.44 3.63 -8.43
C THR A 316 -2.32 2.78 -9.35
N ALA A 317 -2.84 1.68 -8.83
CA ALA A 317 -3.74 0.80 -9.57
C ALA A 317 -4.99 1.55 -10.09
N SER A 318 -5.58 2.43 -9.28
CA SER A 318 -6.70 3.28 -9.71
C SER A 318 -6.32 4.20 -10.86
N ARG A 319 -5.17 4.87 -10.75
CA ARG A 319 -4.66 5.77 -11.79
C ARG A 319 -4.32 5.02 -13.08
N GLU A 320 -3.76 3.83 -12.99
CA GLU A 320 -3.49 2.97 -14.15
C GLU A 320 -4.80 2.57 -14.86
N GLY A 321 -5.85 2.23 -14.10
CA GLY A 321 -7.18 1.98 -14.66
C GLY A 321 -7.76 3.19 -15.41
N GLU A 322 -7.56 4.41 -14.89
CA GLU A 322 -7.95 5.66 -15.54
C GLU A 322 -7.18 5.89 -16.86
N VAL A 323 -5.86 5.63 -16.87
CA VAL A 323 -5.03 5.75 -18.08
C VAL A 323 -5.55 4.85 -19.20
N VAL A 324 -5.88 3.60 -18.88
CA VAL A 324 -6.45 2.66 -19.86
C VAL A 324 -7.76 3.21 -20.45
N VAL A 325 -8.69 3.64 -19.58
CA VAL A 325 -10.00 4.15 -20.03
C VAL A 325 -9.86 5.43 -20.84
N ASN A 326 -8.97 6.35 -20.43
CA ASN A 326 -8.72 7.58 -21.18
C ASN A 326 -8.24 7.29 -22.60
N ASN A 327 -7.27 6.39 -22.76
CA ASN A 327 -6.79 5.99 -24.08
C ASN A 327 -7.87 5.27 -24.92
N LEU A 328 -8.67 4.40 -24.32
CA LEU A 328 -9.78 3.73 -25.00
C LEU A 328 -10.88 4.69 -25.47
N THR A 329 -11.01 5.83 -24.83
CA THR A 329 -12.03 6.85 -25.14
C THR A 329 -11.47 8.07 -25.87
N GLY A 330 -10.26 7.97 -26.44
CA GLY A 330 -9.67 8.98 -27.30
C GLY A 330 -9.02 10.17 -26.57
N THR A 331 -8.78 10.07 -25.28
CA THR A 331 -8.01 11.05 -24.49
C THR A 331 -6.61 10.48 -24.26
N PRO A 332 -5.55 10.96 -24.96
CA PRO A 332 -4.19 10.44 -24.74
C PRO A 332 -3.73 10.63 -23.29
N ASP A 333 -3.24 9.57 -22.68
CA ASP A 333 -2.80 9.57 -21.30
C ASP A 333 -1.71 8.51 -21.07
N GLU A 334 -0.80 8.79 -20.14
CA GLU A 334 0.31 7.91 -19.80
C GLU A 334 0.53 7.85 -18.29
N MET A 335 0.97 6.69 -17.81
CA MET A 335 1.31 6.50 -16.41
C MET A 335 2.71 7.07 -16.13
N ARG A 336 2.82 7.85 -15.05
CA ARG A 336 4.07 8.32 -14.48
C ARG A 336 4.22 7.77 -13.06
N TYR A 337 5.39 7.19 -12.78
CA TYR A 337 5.66 6.57 -11.47
C TYR A 337 6.60 7.39 -10.59
N ASP A 338 7.09 8.52 -11.08
CA ASP A 338 8.05 9.40 -10.39
C ASP A 338 7.46 10.19 -9.21
N ALA A 339 6.13 10.32 -9.15
CA ALA A 339 5.42 11.07 -8.12
C ALA A 339 4.32 10.25 -7.40
N VAL A 340 4.53 8.94 -7.26
CA VAL A 340 3.61 8.07 -6.53
C VAL A 340 3.89 8.17 -5.03
N PRO A 341 2.97 8.69 -4.20
CA PRO A 341 3.20 8.78 -2.76
C PRO A 341 3.07 7.41 -2.08
N GLY A 342 3.99 7.12 -1.16
CA GLY A 342 3.94 5.99 -0.26
C GLY A 342 3.59 6.44 1.16
N VAL A 343 2.75 5.67 1.86
CA VAL A 343 2.34 5.98 3.25
C VAL A 343 2.38 4.72 4.10
N VAL A 344 2.88 4.86 5.32
CA VAL A 344 2.81 3.85 6.39
C VAL A 344 1.93 4.43 7.50
N TYR A 345 0.80 3.81 7.75
CA TYR A 345 -0.24 4.31 8.67
C TYR A 345 0.00 3.89 10.12
N THR A 346 1.26 3.80 10.49
CA THR A 346 1.67 3.64 11.90
C THR A 346 1.31 4.89 12.72
N ASN A 347 1.57 4.88 14.02
CA ASN A 347 1.45 6.05 14.89
C ASN A 347 2.77 6.28 15.63
N PRO A 348 3.64 7.22 15.18
CA PRO A 348 3.45 8.22 14.11
C PRO A 348 3.40 7.63 12.70
N GLU A 349 2.77 8.39 11.79
CA GLU A 349 2.72 8.06 10.36
C GLU A 349 4.06 8.37 9.67
N VAL A 350 4.33 7.63 8.58
CA VAL A 350 5.40 7.93 7.63
C VAL A 350 4.79 8.17 6.26
N ALA A 351 5.25 9.18 5.55
CA ALA A 351 4.87 9.41 4.16
C ALA A 351 6.08 9.89 3.34
N GLY A 352 6.12 9.48 2.09
CA GLY A 352 7.17 9.92 1.17
C GLY A 352 6.69 9.88 -0.27
N VAL A 353 7.29 10.75 -1.12
CA VAL A 353 7.04 10.79 -2.56
C VAL A 353 8.30 11.27 -3.28
N GLY A 354 8.51 10.77 -4.49
CA GLY A 354 9.70 11.09 -5.29
C GLY A 354 10.93 10.31 -4.83
N LEU A 355 12.12 10.81 -5.16
CA LEU A 355 13.37 10.16 -4.85
C LEU A 355 13.70 10.21 -3.35
N THR A 356 14.18 9.11 -2.80
CA THR A 356 14.89 9.12 -1.52
C THR A 356 16.32 9.62 -1.73
N GLU A 357 17.02 9.96 -0.65
CA GLU A 357 18.41 10.39 -0.72
C GLU A 357 19.28 9.28 -1.33
N GLU A 358 19.07 8.03 -0.91
CA GLU A 358 19.78 6.87 -1.44
C GLU A 358 19.48 6.61 -2.93
N GLN A 359 18.25 6.87 -3.37
CA GLN A 359 17.88 6.74 -4.78
C GLN A 359 18.48 7.87 -5.62
N ALA A 360 18.51 9.10 -5.11
CA ALA A 360 19.15 10.24 -5.77
C ALA A 360 20.66 10.00 -5.94
N GLU A 361 21.34 9.56 -4.89
CA GLU A 361 22.75 9.19 -4.92
C GLU A 361 23.02 8.08 -5.93
N LYS A 362 22.24 6.99 -5.88
CA LYS A 362 22.42 5.84 -6.79
C LYS A 362 22.14 6.18 -8.26
N SER A 363 21.21 7.10 -8.52
CA SER A 363 20.87 7.53 -9.89
C SER A 363 21.89 8.51 -10.48
N GLY A 364 22.78 9.07 -9.67
CA GLY A 364 23.74 10.09 -10.07
C GLY A 364 23.11 11.46 -10.35
N VAL A 365 21.85 11.66 -9.97
CA VAL A 365 21.19 12.96 -10.06
C VAL A 365 21.84 13.92 -9.05
N ARG A 366 22.16 15.14 -9.49
CA ARG A 366 22.64 16.18 -8.57
C ARG A 366 21.49 16.60 -7.66
N TYR A 367 21.70 16.50 -6.35
CA TYR A 367 20.69 16.84 -5.36
C TYR A 367 21.28 17.60 -4.17
N ALA A 368 20.39 18.26 -3.45
CA ALA A 368 20.66 18.82 -2.14
C ALA A 368 19.47 18.50 -1.22
N VAL A 369 19.71 18.61 0.09
CA VAL A 369 18.73 18.23 1.12
C VAL A 369 18.46 19.42 2.03
N ALA A 370 17.18 19.70 2.24
CA ALA A 370 16.70 20.59 3.30
C ALA A 370 15.81 19.79 4.25
N LYS A 371 15.99 19.99 5.56
CA LYS A 371 15.18 19.29 6.55
C LYS A 371 14.95 20.10 7.80
N LEU A 372 13.74 19.95 8.38
CA LEU A 372 13.36 20.55 9.65
C LEU A 372 12.62 19.51 10.51
N PRO A 373 12.83 19.55 11.84
CA PRO A 373 11.97 18.86 12.78
C PRO A 373 10.52 19.32 12.65
N MET A 374 9.56 18.39 12.78
CA MET A 374 8.12 18.69 12.77
C MET A 374 7.71 19.73 13.84
N ALA A 375 8.52 19.88 14.87
CA ALA A 375 8.34 20.90 15.93
C ALA A 375 8.38 22.35 15.42
N PHE A 376 8.83 22.60 14.20
CA PHE A 376 8.69 23.93 13.56
C PHE A 376 7.26 24.23 13.12
N SER A 377 6.33 23.27 13.16
CA SER A 377 4.91 23.51 13.02
C SER A 377 4.26 23.63 14.40
N GLY A 378 3.68 24.80 14.72
CA GLY A 378 2.98 25.03 15.98
C GLY A 378 1.79 24.08 16.18
N ARG A 379 1.07 23.74 15.10
CA ARG A 379 -0.03 22.76 15.15
C ARG A 379 0.45 21.35 15.45
N PHE A 380 1.61 20.92 14.92
CA PHE A 380 2.19 19.64 15.25
C PHE A 380 2.50 19.54 16.75
N VAL A 381 3.13 20.58 17.32
CA VAL A 381 3.46 20.61 18.76
C VAL A 381 2.20 20.55 19.61
N ALA A 382 1.14 21.27 19.23
CA ALA A 382 -0.12 21.28 19.97
C ALA A 382 -0.85 19.91 19.97
N GLU A 383 -0.73 19.14 18.89
CA GLU A 383 -1.47 17.88 18.72
C GLU A 383 -0.66 16.62 19.01
N ASN A 384 0.68 16.71 19.08
CA ASN A 384 1.58 15.57 19.23
C ASN A 384 2.57 15.81 20.37
N GLU A 385 2.05 16.00 21.59
CA GLU A 385 2.83 16.31 22.78
C GLU A 385 4.00 15.35 23.00
N GLY A 386 5.22 15.91 23.04
CA GLY A 386 6.45 15.16 23.20
C GLY A 386 6.87 14.27 22.02
N ALA A 387 6.19 14.37 20.88
CA ALA A 387 6.54 13.58 19.70
C ALA A 387 7.68 14.22 18.90
N ASN A 388 8.57 13.37 18.39
CA ASN A 388 9.57 13.73 17.39
C ASN A 388 9.02 13.45 15.98
N GLY A 389 9.45 14.25 15.03
CA GLY A 389 9.14 14.06 13.63
C GLY A 389 10.07 14.86 12.73
N LEU A 390 10.02 14.58 11.45
CA LEU A 390 10.90 15.15 10.44
C LEU A 390 10.11 15.48 9.17
N CYS A 391 10.44 16.62 8.55
CA CYS A 391 10.15 16.90 7.15
C CYS A 391 11.48 17.07 6.41
N LYS A 392 11.70 16.25 5.37
CA LYS A 392 12.90 16.23 4.55
C LYS A 392 12.52 16.47 3.10
N VAL A 393 13.15 17.43 2.46
CA VAL A 393 12.97 17.80 1.06
C VAL A 393 14.28 17.55 0.32
N ILE A 394 14.20 16.76 -0.74
CA ILE A 394 15.29 16.52 -1.68
C ILE A 394 14.99 17.36 -2.91
N TYR A 395 15.95 18.14 -3.38
CA TYR A 395 15.75 19.07 -4.50
C TYR A 395 16.95 19.12 -5.44
N ASP A 396 16.68 19.50 -6.69
CA ASP A 396 17.70 19.81 -7.69
C ASP A 396 18.26 21.23 -7.43
N PRO A 397 19.55 21.37 -7.07
CA PRO A 397 20.12 22.67 -6.73
C PRO A 397 20.32 23.59 -7.94
N ASP A 398 20.26 23.09 -9.17
CA ASP A 398 20.42 23.88 -10.39
C ASP A 398 19.07 24.35 -10.94
N LYS A 399 18.08 23.45 -10.95
CA LYS A 399 16.72 23.76 -11.42
C LYS A 399 15.82 24.33 -10.33
N HIS A 400 16.22 24.20 -9.07
CA HIS A 400 15.41 24.52 -7.90
C HIS A 400 14.03 23.85 -7.93
N THR A 401 13.94 22.58 -8.36
CA THR A 401 12.73 21.78 -8.36
C THR A 401 12.77 20.71 -7.28
N VAL A 402 11.61 20.32 -6.75
CA VAL A 402 11.51 19.25 -5.76
C VAL A 402 11.67 17.90 -6.44
N LEU A 403 12.59 17.06 -5.93
CA LEU A 403 12.83 15.69 -6.38
C LEU A 403 12.19 14.65 -5.45
N GLY A 404 12.07 14.95 -4.17
CA GLY A 404 11.45 14.06 -3.19
C GLY A 404 11.11 14.78 -1.90
N VAL A 405 10.10 14.26 -1.19
CA VAL A 405 9.70 14.73 0.15
C VAL A 405 9.41 13.51 1.02
N HIS A 406 10.00 13.48 2.21
CA HIS A 406 9.84 12.38 3.17
C HIS A 406 9.54 12.93 4.55
N MET A 407 8.53 12.37 5.21
CA MET A 407 8.01 12.88 6.49
C MET A 407 7.78 11.75 7.49
N LEU A 408 8.05 12.05 8.75
CA LEU A 408 7.61 11.28 9.91
C LEU A 408 6.83 12.19 10.85
N GLY A 409 5.59 11.84 11.15
CA GLY A 409 4.73 12.58 12.08
C GLY A 409 3.28 12.68 11.60
N ASN A 410 2.35 12.79 12.56
CA ASN A 410 0.93 12.91 12.24
C ASN A 410 0.56 14.36 11.85
N PRO A 411 -0.27 14.57 10.80
CA PRO A 411 -0.86 13.61 9.87
C PRO A 411 -0.18 13.64 8.48
N CYS A 412 1.05 13.15 8.36
CA CYS A 412 1.80 13.26 7.08
C CYS A 412 1.13 12.52 5.92
N SER A 413 0.28 11.53 6.18
CA SER A 413 -0.54 10.84 5.17
C SER A 413 -1.44 11.78 4.37
N GLU A 414 -1.98 12.82 5.03
CA GLU A 414 -2.84 13.83 4.40
C GLU A 414 -2.04 14.97 3.75
N MET A 415 -0.77 15.15 4.16
CA MET A 415 0.06 16.25 3.70
C MET A 415 0.84 15.93 2.44
N ILE A 416 1.25 14.67 2.27
CA ILE A 416 2.14 14.21 1.19
C ILE A 416 1.57 14.47 -0.20
N PHE A 417 0.26 14.57 -0.33
CA PHE A 417 -0.43 14.89 -1.59
C PHE A 417 0.07 16.23 -2.19
N GLY A 418 0.29 17.26 -1.36
CA GLY A 418 0.81 18.54 -1.83
C GLY A 418 2.20 18.41 -2.46
N ALA A 419 3.07 17.58 -1.88
CA ALA A 419 4.39 17.29 -2.42
C ALA A 419 4.31 16.47 -3.72
N ALA A 420 3.41 15.48 -3.78
CA ALA A 420 3.17 14.72 -5.01
C ALA A 420 2.71 15.63 -6.16
N MET A 421 1.82 16.58 -5.88
CA MET A 421 1.36 17.57 -6.85
C MET A 421 2.51 18.46 -7.33
N ALA A 422 3.37 18.94 -6.42
CA ALA A 422 4.53 19.76 -6.75
C ALA A 422 5.50 19.02 -7.70
N ILE A 423 5.82 17.77 -7.41
CA ILE A 423 6.70 16.95 -8.26
C ILE A 423 6.03 16.67 -9.61
N THR A 424 4.77 16.29 -9.62
CA THR A 424 4.02 16.01 -10.86
C THR A 424 4.01 17.20 -11.82
N GLN A 425 3.87 18.42 -11.29
CA GLN A 425 3.84 19.65 -12.06
C GLN A 425 5.24 20.26 -12.32
N GLY A 426 6.29 19.68 -11.75
CA GLY A 426 7.65 20.22 -11.87
C GLY A 426 7.80 21.60 -11.27
N MET A 427 7.07 21.89 -10.18
CA MET A 427 7.09 23.21 -9.54
C MET A 427 8.46 23.54 -8.96
N THR A 428 8.87 24.77 -9.13
CA THR A 428 10.09 25.30 -8.50
C THR A 428 9.85 25.62 -7.02
N ILE A 429 10.92 25.64 -6.24
CA ILE A 429 10.88 26.03 -4.82
C ILE A 429 10.31 27.44 -4.67
N ALA A 430 10.70 28.37 -5.56
CA ALA A 430 10.20 29.76 -5.55
C ALA A 430 8.68 29.83 -5.81
N GLU A 431 8.12 28.97 -6.67
CA GLU A 431 6.68 28.88 -6.88
C GLU A 431 5.98 28.32 -5.65
N LEU A 432 6.52 27.27 -5.03
CA LEU A 432 5.97 26.67 -3.80
C LEU A 432 6.00 27.63 -2.61
N GLN A 433 7.05 28.47 -2.47
CA GLN A 433 7.16 29.48 -1.44
C GLN A 433 6.08 30.58 -1.55
N ARG A 434 5.50 30.78 -2.73
CA ARG A 434 4.38 31.73 -2.96
C ARG A 434 3.01 31.15 -2.62
N VAL A 435 2.91 29.83 -2.45
CA VAL A 435 1.64 29.17 -2.08
C VAL A 435 1.25 29.60 -0.66
N ILE A 436 -0.01 29.95 -0.49
CA ILE A 436 -0.55 30.30 0.83
C ILE A 436 -0.94 29.00 1.55
N PHE A 437 -0.22 28.70 2.63
CA PHE A 437 -0.56 27.59 3.53
C PHE A 437 -1.54 28.09 4.61
N PRO A 438 -2.62 27.36 4.91
CA PRO A 438 -3.52 27.77 6.00
C PRO A 438 -2.82 27.68 7.36
N HIS A 439 -3.12 28.63 8.25
CA HIS A 439 -2.54 28.73 9.60
C HIS A 439 -3.63 28.61 10.68
N PRO A 440 -3.42 27.80 11.77
CA PRO A 440 -2.28 26.89 11.96
C PRO A 440 -2.55 25.50 11.36
N THR A 441 -1.61 24.95 10.63
CA THR A 441 -1.65 23.57 10.13
C THR A 441 -0.31 22.87 10.25
N VAL A 442 -0.33 21.54 10.29
CA VAL A 442 0.91 20.76 10.26
C VAL A 442 1.61 20.87 8.90
N SER A 443 0.85 21.11 7.81
CA SER A 443 1.39 21.31 6.46
C SER A 443 2.39 22.47 6.33
N GLU A 444 2.34 23.45 7.25
CA GLU A 444 3.29 24.56 7.27
C GLU A 444 4.75 24.11 7.42
N ILE A 445 4.98 22.88 7.95
CA ILE A 445 6.35 22.35 8.04
C ILE A 445 7.01 22.23 6.66
N LEU A 446 6.26 21.85 5.63
CA LEU A 446 6.79 21.81 4.26
C LEU A 446 7.20 23.20 3.80
N LYS A 447 6.36 24.20 4.01
CA LYS A 447 6.67 25.60 3.71
C LYS A 447 7.92 26.08 4.43
N GLU A 448 7.99 25.87 5.76
CA GLU A 448 9.15 26.27 6.56
C GLU A 448 10.44 25.58 6.07
N THR A 449 10.35 24.29 5.72
CA THR A 449 11.50 23.55 5.16
C THR A 449 11.94 24.16 3.82
N LEU A 450 11.01 24.52 2.93
CA LEU A 450 11.33 25.17 1.65
C LEU A 450 11.98 26.55 1.83
N PHE A 451 11.62 27.30 2.87
CA PHE A 451 12.24 28.61 3.17
C PHE A 451 13.66 28.52 3.71
N THR A 452 14.14 27.34 4.12
CA THR A 452 15.55 27.13 4.48
C THR A 452 16.46 27.02 3.25
N ILE A 453 15.89 26.80 2.07
CA ILE A 453 16.62 26.67 0.80
C ILE A 453 16.94 28.08 0.26
N LYS A 454 18.23 28.34 0.02
CA LYS A 454 18.72 29.64 -0.45
C LYS A 454 18.87 29.67 -1.95
#